data_35021ec4338c9f0f87b5960c53724641
#
_entry.id   35021ec4338c9f0f87b5960c53724641
#
_cell.length_a   1.000
_cell.length_b   1.000
_cell.length_c   1.000
_cell.angle_alpha   90.00
_cell.angle_beta   90.00
_cell.angle_gamma   90.00
#
_symmetry.space_group_name_H-M   'P 1'
#
loop_
_entity.id
_entity.type
_entity.pdbx_description
1 polymer ?
#
loop_
_entity_poly.entity_id
_entity_poly.type
_entity_poly.pdbx_seq_one_letter_code
_entity_poly.pdbx_strand_id
1 'polypeptide(L)'
;MGNHARTAAAVIAVGLCAAAVGGCSNSGGTKSTASKSAAVSTPAASGSSSPAAPASPSETASATATVAAASSPLGTILVDGKGRTLYLWVADTTSKSNCSGECAKEWPPLTVSGAPVAGKGVKAGLLGTTKRGDGSREVTYNGHPLYYFAGDRKAGETNGQGVNDSGAKWYVLDTSGNKVLGTAKSGTPQAGSLGDGR
;
A
#
# COMPACT_ATOMS: atom_id res chain seq x y z
N MET A 1 35.04 29.35 21.99
CA MET A 1 34.46 30.52 22.65
C MET A 1 33.26 30.98 21.79
N GLY A 2 32.07 31.02 22.37
CA GLY A 2 30.88 31.55 21.68
C GLY A 2 29.63 30.68 21.87
N ASN A 3 29.11 30.63 23.11
CA ASN A 3 27.79 30.15 23.47
C ASN A 3 26.74 31.13 22.96
N HIS A 4 25.72 30.66 22.30
CA HIS A 4 24.43 31.35 22.26
C HIS A 4 23.27 30.38 22.52
N ALA A 5 22.93 30.28 23.78
CA ALA A 5 21.61 29.81 24.24
C ALA A 5 20.57 30.85 23.85
N ARG A 6 19.47 30.47 23.26
CA ARG A 6 18.23 31.26 23.19
C ARG A 6 17.04 30.41 23.60
N THR A 7 16.67 30.61 24.81
CA THR A 7 15.37 30.32 25.44
C THR A 7 14.32 31.31 24.94
N ALA A 8 13.14 30.85 24.59
CA ALA A 8 11.87 31.58 24.63
C ALA A 8 10.75 30.53 24.46
N ALA A 9 10.06 30.22 25.47
CA ALA A 9 8.89 30.81 26.13
C ALA A 9 7.57 30.27 25.52
N ALA A 10 6.87 29.55 26.35
CA ALA A 10 5.55 28.96 26.21
C ALA A 10 4.46 30.05 26.02
N VAL A 11 3.44 29.73 25.24
CA VAL A 11 2.11 30.34 25.39
C VAL A 11 1.08 29.22 25.36
N ILE A 12 0.46 29.02 26.50
CA ILE A 12 -0.70 28.19 26.74
C ILE A 12 -1.93 29.02 26.37
N ALA A 13 -2.74 28.55 25.47
CA ALA A 13 -4.10 29.08 25.27
C ALA A 13 -5.09 27.94 25.55
N VAL A 14 -5.69 28.03 26.73
CA VAL A 14 -6.87 27.27 27.17
C VAL A 14 -8.09 27.93 26.54
N GLY A 15 -8.84 27.17 25.76
CA GLY A 15 -10.15 27.56 25.24
C GLY A 15 -11.18 26.50 25.61
N LEU A 16 -11.89 26.76 26.73
CA LEU A 16 -13.14 26.07 27.09
C LEU A 16 -14.27 26.62 26.22
N CYS A 17 -15.06 25.76 25.57
CA CYS A 17 -16.43 26.08 25.22
C CYS A 17 -17.32 24.86 25.48
N ALA A 18 -18.26 25.10 26.39
CA ALA A 18 -19.26 24.15 26.89
C ALA A 18 -20.55 24.20 26.05
N ALA A 19 -21.22 23.06 26.02
CA ALA A 19 -22.67 22.80 26.04
C ALA A 19 -23.61 23.36 24.96
N ALA A 20 -24.37 22.44 24.34
CA ALA A 20 -25.82 22.60 24.26
C ALA A 20 -26.49 21.22 24.05
N VAL A 21 -27.35 20.91 25.00
CA VAL A 21 -28.28 19.79 25.06
C VAL A 21 -29.50 20.15 24.18
N GLY A 22 -30.00 19.21 23.40
CA GLY A 22 -31.25 19.38 22.67
C GLY A 22 -31.87 18.01 22.38
N GLY A 23 -32.69 17.54 23.31
CA GLY A 23 -33.54 16.38 23.12
C GLY A 23 -34.85 16.76 22.43
N CYS A 24 -35.40 15.86 21.64
CA CYS A 24 -36.83 15.77 21.37
C CYS A 24 -37.21 14.31 21.13
N SER A 25 -37.93 13.79 22.10
CA SER A 25 -38.75 12.60 22.01
C SER A 25 -39.92 12.86 21.05
N ASN A 26 -40.34 11.92 20.26
CA ASN A 26 -41.72 11.78 19.88
C ASN A 26 -42.13 10.31 19.77
N SER A 27 -42.95 9.95 20.73
CA SER A 27 -43.74 8.72 20.78
C SER A 27 -44.96 8.83 19.86
N GLY A 28 -45.31 7.76 19.22
CA GLY A 28 -46.57 7.65 18.49
C GLY A 28 -46.74 6.25 17.95
N GLY A 29 -47.36 5.41 18.78
CA GLY A 29 -47.84 4.11 18.43
C GLY A 29 -49.20 4.17 17.71
N THR A 30 -49.48 3.15 16.93
CA THR A 30 -50.84 2.54 16.83
C THR A 30 -50.74 1.13 16.28
N LYS A 31 -51.48 0.27 16.98
CA LYS A 31 -51.84 -1.11 16.64
C LYS A 31 -52.82 -1.16 15.47
N SER A 32 -52.85 -2.20 14.72
CA SER A 32 -54.00 -3.09 14.37
C SER A 32 -53.66 -3.84 13.07
N THR A 33 -53.80 -5.00 12.98
CA THR A 33 -54.69 -6.16 13.06
C THR A 33 -54.48 -7.06 11.85
N ALA A 34 -54.54 -8.33 12.12
CA ALA A 34 -54.44 -9.44 11.22
C ALA A 34 -55.51 -9.48 10.12
N SER A 35 -55.16 -10.03 8.98
CA SER A 35 -56.09 -10.90 8.23
C SER A 35 -55.34 -11.88 7.33
N LYS A 36 -55.76 -13.09 7.44
CA LYS A 36 -55.45 -14.32 6.75
C LYS A 36 -56.04 -14.31 5.34
N SER A 37 -55.38 -14.79 4.34
CA SER A 37 -55.91 -15.80 3.39
C SER A 37 -54.89 -16.11 2.27
N ALA A 38 -54.63 -17.25 2.15
CA ALA A 38 -54.30 -18.32 1.25
C ALA A 38 -54.33 -18.07 -0.27
N ALA A 39 -53.40 -18.81 -0.89
CA ALA A 39 -53.44 -19.63 -2.09
C ALA A 39 -52.77 -19.12 -3.37
N VAL A 40 -51.69 -19.85 -3.70
CA VAL A 40 -51.43 -20.57 -4.98
C VAL A 40 -51.19 -19.75 -6.24
N SER A 41 -49.99 -19.82 -6.73
CA SER A 41 -49.54 -20.34 -8.04
C SER A 41 -48.15 -19.86 -8.39
N THR A 42 -47.20 -20.77 -8.48
CA THR A 42 -46.03 -20.72 -9.36
C THR A 42 -46.49 -20.94 -10.81
N PRO A 43 -45.70 -20.64 -11.88
CA PRO A 43 -44.27 -20.59 -12.02
C PRO A 43 -43.77 -19.45 -12.94
N ALA A 44 -42.50 -19.20 -12.99
CA ALA A 44 -41.67 -19.19 -14.18
C ALA A 44 -40.40 -18.38 -13.97
N ALA A 45 -39.35 -19.07 -14.19
CA ALA A 45 -37.99 -18.63 -14.24
C ALA A 45 -37.77 -17.45 -15.22
N SER A 46 -37.00 -16.50 -14.80
CA SER A 46 -36.07 -15.78 -15.70
C SER A 46 -34.87 -15.40 -14.88
N GLY A 47 -33.86 -16.24 -14.99
CA GLY A 47 -32.54 -15.97 -14.50
C GLY A 47 -31.95 -14.78 -15.25
N SER A 48 -31.87 -13.64 -14.59
CA SER A 48 -30.98 -12.57 -15.01
C SER A 48 -29.69 -12.74 -14.25
N SER A 49 -28.76 -13.49 -14.85
CA SER A 49 -27.39 -13.56 -14.42
C SER A 49 -26.77 -12.21 -14.71
N SER A 50 -26.74 -11.35 -13.69
CA SER A 50 -25.87 -10.19 -13.69
C SER A 50 -24.44 -10.69 -13.74
N PRO A 51 -23.59 -10.27 -14.72
CA PRO A 51 -22.20 -10.64 -14.71
C PRO A 51 -21.55 -10.02 -13.46
N ALA A 52 -21.10 -10.87 -12.58
CA ALA A 52 -20.26 -10.47 -11.46
C ALA A 52 -19.07 -9.70 -12.01
N ALA A 53 -18.94 -8.45 -11.61
CA ALA A 53 -17.71 -7.69 -11.83
C ALA A 53 -16.53 -8.49 -11.29
N PRO A 54 -15.39 -8.54 -11.99
CA PRO A 54 -14.21 -9.22 -11.48
C PRO A 54 -13.84 -8.56 -10.16
N ALA A 55 -13.95 -9.32 -9.08
CA ALA A 55 -13.43 -8.91 -7.78
C ALA A 55 -11.94 -8.66 -7.97
N SER A 56 -11.50 -7.42 -7.72
CA SER A 56 -10.09 -7.11 -7.53
C SER A 56 -9.53 -8.12 -6.52
N PRO A 57 -8.40 -8.74 -6.79
CA PRO A 57 -7.79 -9.64 -5.80
C PRO A 57 -7.45 -8.81 -4.57
N SER A 58 -8.24 -8.96 -3.51
CA SER A 58 -7.79 -8.62 -2.16
C SER A 58 -6.56 -9.48 -1.93
N GLU A 59 -5.37 -8.91 -2.00
CA GLU A 59 -4.14 -9.63 -1.65
C GLU A 59 -4.25 -10.01 -0.17
N THR A 60 -4.65 -11.26 0.05
CA THR A 60 -4.64 -11.87 1.38
C THR A 60 -3.22 -11.76 1.92
N ALA A 61 -3.06 -11.16 3.10
CA ALA A 61 -1.77 -11.02 3.76
C ALA A 61 -1.05 -12.37 3.76
N SER A 62 0.09 -12.45 3.07
CA SER A 62 0.91 -13.66 3.07
C SER A 62 1.39 -13.95 4.49
N ALA A 63 1.32 -15.20 4.92
CA ALA A 63 1.85 -15.60 6.24
C ALA A 63 3.32 -15.16 6.39
N THR A 64 4.08 -15.20 5.29
CA THR A 64 5.48 -14.80 5.22
C THR A 64 5.71 -14.07 3.89
N ALA A 65 6.32 -12.88 3.92
CA ALA A 65 6.78 -12.19 2.73
C ALA A 65 8.31 -12.24 2.67
N THR A 66 8.84 -12.60 1.51
CA THR A 66 10.28 -12.53 1.23
C THR A 66 10.57 -11.24 0.48
N VAL A 67 11.57 -10.48 0.94
CA VAL A 67 12.14 -9.34 0.21
C VAL A 67 13.52 -9.76 -0.29
N ALA A 68 13.78 -9.60 -1.57
CA ALA A 68 15.03 -9.99 -2.22
C ALA A 68 15.56 -8.84 -3.10
N ALA A 69 16.79 -8.98 -3.58
CA ALA A 69 17.39 -8.07 -4.53
C ALA A 69 17.37 -8.68 -5.94
N ALA A 70 17.06 -7.87 -6.94
CA ALA A 70 17.10 -8.25 -8.34
C ALA A 70 17.76 -7.16 -9.19
N SER A 71 18.41 -7.57 -10.28
CA SER A 71 18.95 -6.64 -11.28
C SER A 71 17.83 -6.09 -12.14
N SER A 72 17.88 -4.79 -12.41
CA SER A 72 16.95 -4.07 -13.28
C SER A 72 17.70 -3.03 -14.12
N PRO A 73 17.06 -2.40 -15.11
CA PRO A 73 17.65 -1.25 -15.83
C PRO A 73 17.99 -0.06 -14.92
N LEU A 74 17.40 -0.01 -13.71
CA LEU A 74 17.65 1.02 -12.69
C LEU A 74 18.82 0.66 -11.75
N GLY A 75 19.44 -0.49 -11.92
CA GLY A 75 20.42 -1.09 -11.03
C GLY A 75 19.83 -2.23 -10.21
N THR A 76 20.44 -2.54 -9.07
CA THR A 76 19.92 -3.57 -8.15
C THR A 76 18.84 -2.96 -7.27
N ILE A 77 17.63 -3.50 -7.36
CA ILE A 77 16.44 -3.01 -6.66
C ILE A 77 15.83 -4.09 -5.77
N LEU A 78 14.93 -3.68 -4.88
CA LEU A 78 14.16 -4.60 -4.05
C LEU A 78 12.97 -5.17 -4.82
N VAL A 79 12.76 -6.47 -4.66
CA VAL A 79 11.63 -7.23 -5.19
C VAL A 79 11.08 -8.17 -4.12
N ASP A 80 9.87 -8.67 -4.32
CA ASP A 80 9.36 -9.76 -3.49
C ASP A 80 9.90 -11.14 -3.93
N GLY A 81 9.52 -12.21 -3.23
CA GLY A 81 9.92 -13.58 -3.52
C GLY A 81 9.45 -14.10 -4.89
N LYS A 82 8.55 -13.39 -5.58
CA LYS A 82 8.07 -13.68 -6.93
C LYS A 82 8.70 -12.77 -8.00
N GLY A 83 9.61 -11.88 -7.59
CA GLY A 83 10.28 -10.92 -8.47
C GLY A 83 9.47 -9.67 -8.79
N ARG A 84 8.34 -9.42 -8.11
CA ARG A 84 7.57 -8.18 -8.26
C ARG A 84 8.33 -7.03 -7.59
N THR A 85 8.39 -5.90 -8.26
CA THR A 85 9.10 -4.71 -7.80
C THR A 85 8.45 -4.09 -6.57
N LEU A 86 9.28 -3.59 -5.66
CA LEU A 86 8.86 -2.93 -4.44
C LEU A 86 9.21 -1.44 -4.48
N TYR A 87 8.27 -0.63 -4.01
CA TYR A 87 8.34 0.83 -4.05
C TYR A 87 8.23 1.42 -2.65
N LEU A 88 8.78 2.61 -2.47
CA LEU A 88 8.50 3.51 -1.36
C LEU A 88 7.73 4.73 -1.85
N TRP A 89 6.94 5.33 -0.97
CA TRP A 89 6.25 6.60 -1.19
C TRP A 89 6.93 7.73 -0.43
N VAL A 90 7.25 8.83 -1.10
CA VAL A 90 7.99 9.95 -0.47
C VAL A 90 7.16 10.65 0.61
N ALA A 91 5.83 10.55 0.57
CA ALA A 91 4.95 11.10 1.62
C ALA A 91 4.99 10.31 2.93
N ASP A 92 5.50 9.07 2.92
CA ASP A 92 5.75 8.31 4.15
C ASP A 92 7.07 8.79 4.78
N THR A 93 7.00 9.86 5.54
CA THR A 93 8.17 10.49 6.18
C THR A 93 8.66 9.75 7.42
N THR A 94 7.92 8.73 7.84
CA THR A 94 8.24 7.84 8.96
C THR A 94 8.04 6.39 8.53
N SER A 95 8.23 5.43 9.43
CA SER A 95 7.88 4.03 9.17
C SER A 95 6.36 3.76 9.13
N LYS A 96 5.53 4.77 9.35
CA LYS A 96 4.07 4.67 9.22
C LYS A 96 3.65 4.81 7.77
N SER A 97 2.79 3.89 7.34
CA SER A 97 2.13 3.96 6.05
C SER A 97 0.94 4.93 6.12
N ASN A 98 0.92 5.90 5.22
CA ASN A 98 -0.18 6.85 5.05
C ASN A 98 -1.03 6.55 3.80
N CYS A 99 -0.60 5.62 2.95
CA CYS A 99 -1.33 5.21 1.76
C CYS A 99 -2.51 4.30 2.13
N SER A 100 -3.74 4.78 1.95
CA SER A 100 -4.98 4.06 2.25
C SER A 100 -6.07 4.38 1.23
N GLY A 101 -7.19 3.66 1.25
CA GLY A 101 -8.30 3.89 0.32
C GLY A 101 -7.87 3.71 -1.14
N GLU A 102 -8.10 4.72 -1.99
CA GLU A 102 -7.74 4.68 -3.42
C GLU A 102 -6.23 4.55 -3.64
N CYS A 103 -5.40 5.22 -2.82
CA CYS A 103 -3.96 5.06 -2.86
C CYS A 103 -3.56 3.59 -2.71
N ALA A 104 -4.11 2.86 -1.75
CA ALA A 104 -3.78 1.45 -1.52
C ALA A 104 -4.33 0.49 -2.60
N LYS A 105 -5.24 0.94 -3.44
CA LYS A 105 -5.69 0.16 -4.62
C LYS A 105 -4.68 0.23 -5.75
N GLU A 106 -4.14 1.41 -6.01
CA GLU A 106 -3.12 1.61 -7.03
C GLU A 106 -1.72 1.17 -6.54
N TRP A 107 -1.46 1.35 -5.24
CA TRP A 107 -0.22 0.98 -4.59
C TRP A 107 -0.47 0.01 -3.43
N PRO A 108 -0.75 -1.26 -3.73
CA PRO A 108 -1.03 -2.25 -2.69
C PRO A 108 0.14 -2.43 -1.73
N PRO A 109 -0.08 -2.39 -0.41
CA PRO A 109 0.98 -2.59 0.56
C PRO A 109 1.49 -4.04 0.57
N LEU A 110 2.78 -4.25 0.79
CA LEU A 110 3.33 -5.58 1.05
C LEU A 110 2.99 -6.00 2.48
N THR A 111 1.89 -6.75 2.65
CA THR A 111 1.38 -7.16 3.96
C THR A 111 1.83 -8.55 4.38
N VAL A 112 1.98 -8.74 5.69
CA VAL A 112 2.38 -10.01 6.31
C VAL A 112 1.59 -10.29 7.58
N SER A 113 1.41 -11.58 7.90
CA SER A 113 0.89 -12.01 9.21
C SER A 113 2.01 -12.31 10.20
N GLY A 114 3.19 -12.72 9.68
CA GLY A 114 4.38 -13.07 10.45
C GLY A 114 5.53 -12.06 10.29
N ALA A 115 6.75 -12.51 10.54
CA ALA A 115 7.95 -11.74 10.26
C ALA A 115 8.32 -11.84 8.76
N PRO A 116 8.78 -10.73 8.12
CA PRO A 116 9.30 -10.79 6.76
C PRO A 116 10.64 -11.54 6.74
N VAL A 117 10.96 -12.13 5.58
CA VAL A 117 12.20 -12.89 5.37
C VAL A 117 13.12 -12.15 4.41
N ALA A 118 14.38 -12.00 4.81
CA ALA A 118 15.42 -11.49 3.94
C ALA A 118 15.85 -12.55 2.93
N GLY A 119 15.61 -12.28 1.66
CA GLY A 119 16.11 -13.07 0.54
C GLY A 119 17.52 -12.67 0.13
N LYS A 120 17.97 -13.19 -1.01
CA LYS A 120 19.30 -12.93 -1.55
C LYS A 120 19.54 -11.41 -1.74
N GLY A 121 20.68 -10.93 -1.27
CA GLY A 121 21.15 -9.56 -1.46
C GLY A 121 20.48 -8.50 -0.57
N VAL A 122 19.63 -8.92 0.37
CA VAL A 122 18.90 -8.03 1.29
C VAL A 122 19.48 -8.13 2.70
N LYS A 123 19.61 -6.99 3.36
CA LYS A 123 20.10 -6.91 4.75
C LYS A 123 18.95 -7.16 5.71
N ALA A 124 18.95 -8.29 6.41
CA ALA A 124 17.90 -8.66 7.36
C ALA A 124 17.65 -7.60 8.44
N GLY A 125 18.71 -6.92 8.90
CA GLY A 125 18.62 -5.87 9.92
C GLY A 125 17.89 -4.59 9.46
N LEU A 126 17.60 -4.44 8.16
CA LEU A 126 16.81 -3.33 7.63
C LEU A 126 15.33 -3.69 7.45
N LEU A 127 14.98 -4.99 7.53
CA LEU A 127 13.59 -5.44 7.47
C LEU A 127 12.88 -5.20 8.80
N GLY A 128 11.66 -4.73 8.69
CA GLY A 128 10.77 -4.53 9.81
C GLY A 128 9.31 -4.63 9.39
N THR A 129 8.42 -4.25 10.28
CA THR A 129 6.99 -4.14 9.98
C THR A 129 6.39 -2.92 10.67
N THR A 130 5.35 -2.37 10.08
CA THR A 130 4.53 -1.31 10.66
C THR A 130 3.06 -1.74 10.71
N LYS A 131 2.30 -1.23 11.66
CA LYS A 131 0.85 -1.44 11.73
C LYS A 131 0.16 -0.34 10.93
N ARG A 132 -0.70 -0.73 10.02
CA ARG A 132 -1.53 0.16 9.21
C ARG A 132 -2.80 0.56 9.97
N GLY A 133 -3.49 1.60 9.48
CA GLY A 133 -4.76 2.06 10.05
C GLY A 133 -5.90 1.04 9.97
N ASP A 134 -5.85 0.14 8.99
CA ASP A 134 -6.78 -0.98 8.81
C ASP A 134 -6.49 -2.19 9.71
N GLY A 135 -5.46 -2.12 10.54
CA GLY A 135 -5.03 -3.18 11.46
C GLY A 135 -4.06 -4.20 10.84
N SER A 136 -3.87 -4.20 9.52
CA SER A 136 -2.89 -5.06 8.85
C SER A 136 -1.45 -4.68 9.21
N ARG A 137 -0.51 -5.61 8.96
CA ARG A 137 0.92 -5.37 9.14
C ARG A 137 1.59 -5.29 7.78
N GLU A 138 2.29 -4.21 7.55
CA GLU A 138 3.03 -3.94 6.32
C GLU A 138 4.53 -4.09 6.55
N VAL A 139 5.22 -4.67 5.59
CA VAL A 139 6.68 -4.79 5.61
C VAL A 139 7.30 -3.41 5.43
N THR A 140 8.36 -3.15 6.19
CA THR A 140 9.21 -1.98 6.01
C THR A 140 10.64 -2.40 5.67
N TYR A 141 11.35 -1.56 4.95
CA TYR A 141 12.79 -1.71 4.70
C TYR A 141 13.49 -0.38 4.93
N ASN A 142 14.51 -0.39 5.80
CA ASN A 142 15.20 0.82 6.27
C ASN A 142 14.21 1.92 6.74
N GLY A 143 13.13 1.50 7.41
CA GLY A 143 12.09 2.41 7.90
C GLY A 143 11.06 2.86 6.86
N HIS A 144 11.17 2.47 5.59
CA HIS A 144 10.19 2.78 4.55
C HIS A 144 9.17 1.66 4.41
N PRO A 145 7.84 1.95 4.49
CA PRO A 145 6.81 1.01 4.10
C PRO A 145 6.98 0.59 2.63
N LEU A 146 6.69 -0.67 2.33
CA LEU A 146 6.89 -1.25 1.00
C LEU A 146 5.57 -1.52 0.31
N TYR A 147 5.50 -1.10 -0.95
CA TYR A 147 4.31 -1.19 -1.80
C TYR A 147 4.62 -1.87 -3.13
N TYR A 148 3.59 -2.41 -3.73
CA TYR A 148 3.56 -2.77 -5.16
C TYR A 148 3.00 -1.60 -5.98
N PHE A 149 3.07 -1.73 -7.29
CA PHE A 149 2.36 -0.86 -8.22
C PHE A 149 1.37 -1.69 -9.05
N ALA A 150 0.10 -1.31 -9.09
CA ALA A 150 -0.93 -2.03 -9.83
C ALA A 150 -0.67 -2.06 -11.35
N GLY A 151 0.08 -1.07 -11.86
CA GLY A 151 0.51 -1.01 -13.25
C GLY A 151 1.62 -1.98 -13.63
N ASP A 152 2.31 -2.61 -12.65
CA ASP A 152 3.32 -3.65 -12.91
C ASP A 152 2.63 -5.01 -13.07
N ARG A 153 2.56 -5.50 -14.30
CA ARG A 153 1.85 -6.74 -14.65
C ARG A 153 2.75 -7.98 -14.62
N LYS A 154 4.07 -7.78 -14.64
CA LYS A 154 5.09 -8.84 -14.72
C LYS A 154 6.22 -8.58 -13.73
N ALA A 155 6.86 -9.65 -13.28
CA ALA A 155 8.09 -9.56 -12.51
C ALA A 155 9.15 -8.71 -13.23
N GLY A 156 9.83 -7.84 -12.51
CA GLY A 156 10.88 -6.97 -13.02
C GLY A 156 10.41 -5.70 -13.73
N GLU A 157 9.09 -5.50 -13.91
CA GLU A 157 8.59 -4.21 -14.38
C GLU A 157 8.79 -3.14 -13.29
N THR A 158 9.05 -1.92 -13.73
CA THR A 158 9.31 -0.76 -12.87
C THR A 158 8.52 0.47 -13.35
N ASN A 159 7.27 0.25 -13.81
CA ASN A 159 6.42 1.30 -14.39
C ASN A 159 6.03 2.37 -13.36
N GLY A 160 6.11 2.05 -12.06
CA GLY A 160 5.86 3.00 -10.96
C GLY A 160 7.02 3.94 -10.65
N GLN A 161 8.18 3.76 -11.29
CA GLN A 161 9.37 4.58 -11.01
C GLN A 161 9.16 6.05 -11.34
N GLY A 162 9.28 6.91 -10.33
CA GLY A 162 9.17 8.37 -10.48
C GLY A 162 7.74 8.88 -10.71
N VAL A 163 6.73 8.00 -10.69
CA VAL A 163 5.32 8.39 -10.80
C VAL A 163 4.97 9.34 -9.67
N ASN A 164 4.25 10.41 -10.00
CA ASN A 164 3.68 11.34 -9.04
C ASN A 164 2.19 11.01 -8.90
N ASP A 165 1.83 10.34 -7.83
CA ASP A 165 0.47 9.94 -7.54
C ASP A 165 0.17 10.05 -6.05
N SER A 166 -1.11 10.25 -5.71
CA SER A 166 -1.58 10.44 -4.34
C SER A 166 -0.86 11.57 -3.60
N GLY A 167 -0.38 12.59 -4.33
CA GLY A 167 0.23 13.81 -3.80
C GLY A 167 1.74 13.79 -3.61
N ALA A 168 2.43 12.67 -3.93
CA ALA A 168 3.88 12.60 -3.87
C ALA A 168 4.46 11.58 -4.85
N LYS A 169 5.78 11.54 -4.96
CA LYS A 169 6.48 10.64 -5.87
C LYS A 169 6.71 9.26 -5.25
N TRP A 170 6.73 8.26 -6.14
CA TRP A 170 7.01 6.86 -5.86
C TRP A 170 8.35 6.46 -6.47
N TYR A 171 9.12 5.65 -5.77
CA TYR A 171 10.42 5.20 -6.25
C TYR A 171 10.69 3.76 -5.85
N VAL A 172 11.40 3.02 -6.70
CA VAL A 172 12.01 1.76 -6.28
C VAL A 172 13.12 2.00 -5.27
N LEU A 173 13.42 1.00 -4.44
CA LEU A 173 14.50 1.07 -3.45
C LEU A 173 15.70 0.24 -3.91
N ASP A 174 16.89 0.73 -3.58
CA ASP A 174 18.13 -0.05 -3.62
C ASP A 174 18.25 -0.99 -2.40
N THR A 175 19.28 -1.83 -2.37
CA THR A 175 19.54 -2.77 -1.27
C THR A 175 20.02 -2.12 0.03
N SER A 176 20.23 -0.82 0.04
CA SER A 176 20.48 -0.02 1.24
C SER A 176 19.21 0.65 1.77
N GLY A 177 18.10 0.52 1.03
CA GLY A 177 16.81 1.13 1.38
C GLY A 177 16.68 2.59 0.93
N ASN A 178 17.57 3.06 0.06
CA ASN A 178 17.45 4.40 -0.51
C ASN A 178 16.58 4.36 -1.77
N LYS A 179 15.87 5.46 -2.02
CA LYS A 179 15.17 5.65 -3.30
C LYS A 179 16.16 5.76 -4.46
N VAL A 180 15.87 5.07 -5.55
CA VAL A 180 16.62 5.19 -6.79
C VAL A 180 16.07 6.37 -7.59
N LEU A 181 16.92 7.34 -7.92
CA LEU A 181 16.52 8.57 -8.66
C LEU A 181 16.67 8.45 -10.17
N GLY A 182 17.27 7.35 -10.67
CA GLY A 182 17.46 7.12 -12.10
C GLY A 182 16.16 6.87 -12.84
N THR A 183 16.13 7.24 -14.12
CA THR A 183 15.14 6.73 -15.08
C THR A 183 15.60 5.39 -15.60
N ALA A 184 14.67 4.45 -15.85
CA ALA A 184 15.01 3.21 -16.52
C ALA A 184 15.73 3.57 -17.84
N LYS A 185 16.98 3.17 -17.96
CA LYS A 185 17.64 3.21 -19.26
C LYS A 185 16.85 2.28 -20.17
N SER A 186 16.20 2.81 -21.20
CA SER A 186 15.65 2.01 -22.28
C SER A 186 16.81 1.18 -22.83
N GLY A 187 16.93 -0.05 -22.35
CA GLY A 187 17.94 -0.99 -22.79
C GLY A 187 17.60 -1.41 -24.20
N THR A 188 18.20 -0.79 -25.19
CA THR A 188 18.46 -1.49 -26.44
C THR A 188 19.21 -2.76 -26.05
N PRO A 189 18.74 -3.96 -26.41
CA PRO A 189 19.51 -5.17 -26.16
C PRO A 189 20.84 -5.01 -26.90
N GLN A 190 21.92 -4.92 -26.17
CA GLN A 190 23.26 -4.93 -26.72
C GLN A 190 23.46 -6.34 -27.28
N ALA A 191 23.28 -6.45 -28.58
CA ALA A 191 23.65 -7.64 -29.32
C ALA A 191 25.10 -7.97 -28.96
N GLY A 192 25.30 -9.17 -28.41
CA GLY A 192 26.61 -9.66 -28.07
C GLY A 192 27.56 -9.50 -29.20
N SER A 193 28.65 -8.77 -28.96
CA SER A 193 29.82 -8.77 -29.86
C SER A 193 30.37 -10.20 -29.86
N LEU A 194 30.04 -10.92 -30.91
CA LEU A 194 30.74 -12.15 -31.25
C LEU A 194 32.16 -11.74 -31.58
N GLY A 195 33.08 -12.01 -30.65
CA GLY A 195 34.50 -11.89 -30.87
C GLY A 195 34.90 -12.75 -32.03
N ASP A 196 35.30 -12.09 -33.11
CA ASP A 196 35.93 -12.71 -34.26
C ASP A 196 37.32 -13.15 -33.80
N GLY A 197 37.47 -14.46 -33.68
CA GLY A 197 38.75 -15.09 -33.42
C GLY A 197 39.56 -15.19 -34.73
N ARG A 198 40.71 -14.57 -34.69
CA ARG A 198 41.82 -14.89 -35.60
C ARG A 198 43.07 -15.14 -34.78
#